data_7b52c140585f4bec1eeb4b3152ee5c2d
#
_entry.id   7b52c140585f4bec1eeb4b3152ee5c2d
#
_cell.length_a   1.000
_cell.length_b   1.000
_cell.length_c   1.000
_cell.angle_alpha   90.00
_cell.angle_beta   90.00
_cell.angle_gamma   90.00
#
_symmetry.space_group_name_H-M   'P 1'
#
loop_
_entity.id
_entity.type
_entity.pdbx_description
1 polymer ?
#
loop_
_entity_poly.entity_id
_entity_poly.type
_entity_poly.pdbx_seq_one_letter_code
_entity_poly.pdbx_strand_id
1 'polypeptide(L)'
;MDQGSVTPTRVLKTIRDGSGVDHDSIDHALAGCDGDRYLIRKAIGDLQEAGLIKFEGSRFIVTEHWMKLQGLLGISLKTLIDAQHALSGLSVHPIFGLPSKATAPDVFVLMSFEPSLRPVYDDHIKKVAGQLNLSVGRADDFFTAHAVIDDIWSAVYNSRLVIADCTGRNANVFYEIGMAHTVGKPVVLTTQNEADVPFDLRSIRYIHYNYTPPGMQKFEERLAKTISGILGAVGARPS
;
A
#
# COMPACT_ATOMS: atom_id res chain seq x y z
N MET A 1 -24.58 29.17 -4.35
CA MET A 1 -24.04 28.64 -3.10
C MET A 1 -23.96 27.13 -3.29
N ASP A 2 -22.77 26.60 -3.28
CA ASP A 2 -22.53 25.20 -3.59
C ASP A 2 -23.03 24.32 -2.43
N GLN A 3 -24.16 23.65 -2.63
CA GLN A 3 -24.77 22.71 -1.69
C GLN A 3 -24.06 21.35 -1.84
N GLY A 4 -22.75 21.30 -1.59
CA GLY A 4 -21.98 20.07 -1.68
C GLY A 4 -22.26 19.10 -0.52
N SER A 5 -22.08 17.80 -0.75
CA SER A 5 -22.24 16.72 0.23
C SER A 5 -21.41 16.92 1.49
N VAL A 6 -21.87 16.37 2.62
CA VAL A 6 -21.10 16.31 3.87
C VAL A 6 -19.93 15.35 3.68
N THR A 7 -18.70 15.84 3.86
CA THR A 7 -17.48 15.06 3.78
C THR A 7 -16.65 15.22 5.06
N PRO A 8 -15.84 14.24 5.46
CA PRO A 8 -14.91 14.36 6.60
C PRO A 8 -14.07 15.62 6.55
N THR A 9 -13.63 16.02 5.35
CA THR A 9 -12.83 17.22 5.13
C THR A 9 -13.58 18.52 5.45
N ARG A 10 -14.86 18.56 5.12
CA ARG A 10 -15.72 19.71 5.40
C ARG A 10 -15.97 19.85 6.90
N VAL A 11 -16.19 18.72 7.59
CA VAL A 11 -16.29 18.64 9.05
C VAL A 11 -14.98 19.08 9.70
N LEU A 12 -13.85 18.57 9.25
CA LEU A 12 -12.51 18.92 9.77
C LEU A 12 -12.21 20.42 9.62
N LYS A 13 -12.58 21.00 8.47
CA LYS A 13 -12.43 22.45 8.22
C LYS A 13 -13.27 23.26 9.20
N THR A 14 -14.50 22.88 9.43
CA THR A 14 -15.41 23.54 10.39
C THR A 14 -14.84 23.50 11.80
N ILE A 15 -14.31 22.35 12.24
CA ILE A 15 -13.70 22.18 13.56
C ILE A 15 -12.43 23.05 13.69
N ARG A 16 -11.59 23.10 12.67
CA ARG A 16 -10.34 23.89 12.67
C ARG A 16 -10.62 25.38 12.73
N ASP A 17 -11.51 25.86 11.85
CA ASP A 17 -11.78 27.30 11.68
C ASP A 17 -12.59 27.88 12.86
N GLY A 18 -13.28 27.02 13.62
CA GLY A 18 -14.09 27.40 14.78
C GLY A 18 -13.39 27.34 16.15
N SER A 19 -12.07 27.08 16.20
CA SER A 19 -11.29 26.97 17.46
C SER A 19 -11.88 25.97 18.48
N GLY A 20 -12.37 24.86 17.98
CA GLY A 20 -13.10 23.85 18.74
C GLY A 20 -14.61 24.11 18.73
N VAL A 21 -15.37 23.21 18.14
CA VAL A 21 -16.82 23.32 17.97
C VAL A 21 -17.52 22.13 18.63
N ASP A 22 -18.71 22.39 19.16
CA ASP A 22 -19.62 21.34 19.64
C ASP A 22 -20.44 20.74 18.48
N HIS A 23 -21.20 19.71 18.79
CA HIS A 23 -22.06 19.04 17.81
C HIS A 23 -23.06 19.96 17.14
N ASP A 24 -23.70 20.86 17.91
CA ASP A 24 -24.74 21.76 17.41
C ASP A 24 -24.14 22.78 16.45
N SER A 25 -22.95 23.29 16.72
CA SER A 25 -22.23 24.20 15.84
C SER A 25 -21.82 23.52 14.52
N ILE A 26 -21.42 22.24 14.55
CA ILE A 26 -21.13 21.48 13.33
C ILE A 26 -22.43 21.25 12.53
N ASP A 27 -23.49 20.82 13.19
CA ASP A 27 -24.80 20.60 12.57
C ASP A 27 -25.31 21.91 11.92
N HIS A 28 -25.16 23.04 12.60
CA HIS A 28 -25.56 24.34 12.07
C HIS A 28 -24.71 24.81 10.88
N ALA A 29 -23.39 24.66 10.98
CA ALA A 29 -22.46 25.02 9.88
C ALA A 29 -22.67 24.17 8.63
N LEU A 30 -23.16 22.94 8.79
CA LEU A 30 -23.40 21.99 7.70
C LEU A 30 -24.90 21.86 7.33
N ALA A 31 -25.79 22.59 7.99
CA ALA A 31 -27.27 22.55 7.77
C ALA A 31 -27.70 22.96 6.34
N GLY A 32 -26.84 23.65 5.59
CA GLY A 32 -27.05 23.96 4.16
C GLY A 32 -26.54 22.91 3.19
N CYS A 33 -25.99 21.79 3.69
CA CYS A 33 -25.55 20.66 2.87
C CYS A 33 -26.67 19.62 2.85
N ASP A 34 -26.89 18.96 1.72
CA ASP A 34 -27.74 17.76 1.60
C ASP A 34 -27.16 16.62 2.48
N GLY A 35 -27.10 16.82 3.79
CA GLY A 35 -26.43 15.94 4.73
C GLY A 35 -27.34 15.56 5.86
N ASP A 36 -27.80 14.34 5.79
CA ASP A 36 -28.34 13.62 6.92
C ASP A 36 -27.38 13.75 8.12
N ARG A 37 -27.89 14.07 9.30
CA ARG A 37 -27.15 14.03 10.58
C ARG A 37 -26.32 12.75 10.76
N TYR A 38 -26.74 11.66 10.14
CA TYR A 38 -26.00 10.43 10.07
C TYR A 38 -24.64 10.58 9.36
N LEU A 39 -24.58 11.27 8.22
CA LEU A 39 -23.34 11.50 7.47
C LEU A 39 -22.37 12.40 8.23
N ILE A 40 -22.88 13.38 8.96
CA ILE A 40 -22.06 14.25 9.84
C ILE A 40 -21.45 13.42 10.97
N ARG A 41 -22.24 12.60 11.65
CA ARG A 41 -21.76 11.72 12.74
C ARG A 41 -20.78 10.69 12.24
N LYS A 42 -21.02 10.10 11.07
CA LYS A 42 -20.09 9.17 10.44
C LYS A 42 -18.75 9.87 10.14
N ALA A 43 -18.77 11.04 9.51
CA ALA A 43 -17.56 11.79 9.20
C ALA A 43 -16.77 12.19 10.47
N ILE A 44 -17.45 12.54 11.56
CA ILE A 44 -16.82 12.78 12.86
C ILE A 44 -16.16 11.51 13.40
N GLY A 45 -16.85 10.37 13.34
CA GLY A 45 -16.32 9.06 13.75
C GLY A 45 -15.06 8.68 12.97
N ASP A 46 -15.11 8.80 11.65
CA ASP A 46 -13.97 8.52 10.77
C ASP A 46 -12.74 9.40 11.10
N LEU A 47 -12.97 10.69 11.40
CA LEU A 47 -11.91 11.61 11.79
C LEU A 47 -11.33 11.33 13.18
N GLN A 48 -12.15 10.88 14.13
CA GLN A 48 -11.71 10.47 15.47
C GLN A 48 -10.90 9.16 15.39
N GLU A 49 -11.38 8.19 14.64
CA GLU A 49 -10.70 6.91 14.42
C GLU A 49 -9.34 7.11 13.74
N ALA A 50 -9.27 8.03 12.79
CA ALA A 50 -8.01 8.46 12.17
C ALA A 50 -7.10 9.28 13.11
N GLY A 51 -7.53 9.60 14.32
CA GLY A 51 -6.78 10.40 15.27
C GLY A 51 -6.56 11.86 14.85
N LEU A 52 -7.35 12.37 13.92
CA LEU A 52 -7.23 13.73 13.39
C LEU A 52 -7.96 14.77 14.25
N ILE A 53 -9.02 14.35 14.93
CA ILE A 53 -9.76 15.14 15.91
C ILE A 53 -9.91 14.36 17.21
N LYS A 54 -10.08 15.06 18.31
CA LYS A 54 -10.48 14.48 19.60
C LYS A 54 -11.59 15.30 20.21
N PHE A 55 -12.39 14.66 21.09
CA PHE A 55 -13.41 15.33 21.89
C PHE A 55 -12.81 15.67 23.25
N GLU A 56 -12.83 16.94 23.61
CA GLU A 56 -12.25 17.43 24.86
C GLU A 56 -13.20 18.44 25.51
N GLY A 57 -13.59 18.14 26.76
CA GLY A 57 -14.63 18.90 27.45
C GLY A 57 -16.00 18.71 26.80
N SER A 58 -16.44 19.64 25.98
CA SER A 58 -17.70 19.58 25.21
C SER A 58 -17.50 19.91 23.74
N ARG A 59 -16.25 19.90 23.27
CA ARG A 59 -15.89 20.37 21.92
C ARG A 59 -14.98 19.39 21.19
N PHE A 60 -15.10 19.37 19.86
CA PHE A 60 -14.13 18.71 18.99
C PHE A 60 -12.97 19.66 18.72
N ILE A 61 -11.76 19.17 18.87
CA ILE A 61 -10.54 19.91 18.55
C ILE A 61 -9.65 19.09 17.62
N VAL A 62 -8.89 19.81 16.80
CA VAL A 62 -7.89 19.18 15.90
C VAL A 62 -6.70 18.72 16.72
N THR A 63 -6.20 17.53 16.45
CA THR A 63 -5.06 16.94 17.20
C THR A 63 -3.71 17.45 16.69
N GLU A 64 -2.67 17.32 17.55
CA GLU A 64 -1.29 17.55 17.12
C GLU A 64 -0.86 16.63 15.97
N HIS A 65 -1.46 15.44 15.88
CA HIS A 65 -1.19 14.50 14.80
C HIS A 65 -1.54 15.11 13.45
N TRP A 66 -2.70 15.73 13.34
CA TRP A 66 -3.10 16.48 12.15
C TRP A 66 -2.14 17.62 11.83
N MET A 67 -1.79 18.44 12.83
CA MET A 67 -0.87 19.56 12.64
C MET A 67 0.52 19.11 12.19
N LYS A 68 1.02 17.99 12.72
CA LYS A 68 2.28 17.38 12.30
C LYS A 68 2.20 16.85 10.86
N LEU A 69 1.13 16.17 10.48
CA LEU A 69 0.93 15.69 9.11
C LEU A 69 0.89 16.85 8.12
N GLN A 70 0.20 17.92 8.45
CA GLN A 70 0.13 19.13 7.60
C GLN A 70 1.51 19.80 7.45
N GLY A 71 2.30 19.85 8.51
CA GLY A 71 3.65 20.42 8.50
C GLY A 71 4.67 19.56 7.78
N LEU A 72 4.62 18.22 7.94
CA LEU A 72 5.55 17.27 7.34
C LEU A 72 5.35 17.09 5.83
N LEU A 73 4.10 17.18 5.36
CA LEU A 73 3.77 16.86 3.98
C LEU A 73 3.71 18.10 3.07
N GLY A 74 3.75 19.33 3.65
CA GLY A 74 3.56 20.57 2.88
C GLY A 74 2.23 20.57 2.07
N ILE A 75 1.35 19.61 2.36
CA ILE A 75 0.14 19.35 1.61
C ILE A 75 -0.93 20.33 2.08
N SER A 76 -1.46 21.10 1.17
CA SER A 76 -2.60 21.96 1.46
C SER A 76 -3.86 21.14 1.75
N LEU A 77 -4.76 21.65 2.57
CA LEU A 77 -6.06 21.02 2.78
C LEU A 77 -6.78 20.74 1.45
N LYS A 78 -6.61 21.63 0.46
CA LYS A 78 -7.15 21.45 -0.89
C LYS A 78 -6.58 20.18 -1.55
N THR A 79 -5.28 19.96 -1.47
CA THR A 79 -4.63 18.77 -2.06
C THR A 79 -5.13 17.47 -1.42
N LEU A 80 -5.38 17.48 -0.10
CA LEU A 80 -6.00 16.34 0.60
C LEU A 80 -7.46 16.14 0.18
N ILE A 81 -8.22 17.23 -0.03
CA ILE A 81 -9.58 17.16 -0.55
C ILE A 81 -9.59 16.58 -1.97
N ASP A 82 -8.72 17.07 -2.83
CA ASP A 82 -8.63 16.63 -4.22
C ASP A 82 -8.19 15.15 -4.28
N ALA A 83 -7.25 14.72 -3.41
CA ALA A 83 -6.86 13.33 -3.27
C ALA A 83 -8.01 12.46 -2.74
N GLN A 84 -8.78 12.94 -1.76
CA GLN A 84 -9.94 12.23 -1.24
C GLN A 84 -11.07 12.13 -2.28
N HIS A 85 -11.28 13.17 -3.09
CA HIS A 85 -12.23 13.11 -4.20
C HIS A 85 -11.77 12.15 -5.31
N ALA A 86 -10.48 12.09 -5.59
CA ALA A 86 -9.91 11.11 -6.52
C ALA A 86 -10.02 9.67 -6.00
N LEU A 87 -10.02 9.48 -4.67
CA LEU A 87 -10.17 8.20 -4.00
C LEU A 87 -11.63 7.88 -3.62
N SER A 88 -12.58 8.81 -3.84
CA SER A 88 -13.96 8.72 -3.37
C SER A 88 -14.83 7.64 -4.04
N GLY A 89 -14.24 6.64 -4.65
CA GLY A 89 -14.94 5.48 -5.20
C GLY A 89 -14.44 4.12 -4.69
N LEU A 90 -13.27 4.07 -4.05
CA LEU A 90 -12.71 2.80 -3.59
C LEU A 90 -12.10 2.94 -2.20
N SER A 91 -12.76 2.42 -1.18
CA SER A 91 -12.18 2.21 0.13
C SER A 91 -11.79 0.73 0.26
N VAL A 92 -10.50 0.45 0.43
CA VAL A 92 -10.00 -0.91 0.64
C VAL A 92 -9.90 -1.15 2.14
N HIS A 93 -10.73 -2.07 2.65
CA HIS A 93 -10.68 -2.54 4.03
C HIS A 93 -10.14 -3.98 4.05
N PRO A 94 -8.82 -4.16 4.22
CA PRO A 94 -8.26 -5.51 4.24
C PRO A 94 -8.80 -6.31 5.42
N ILE A 95 -9.17 -7.57 5.19
CA ILE A 95 -9.62 -8.48 6.26
C ILE A 95 -8.52 -8.74 7.31
N PHE A 96 -7.28 -8.47 6.98
CA PHE A 96 -6.10 -8.58 7.86
C PHE A 96 -5.86 -7.31 8.70
N GLY A 97 -6.75 -6.33 8.62
CA GLY A 97 -6.58 -5.05 9.30
C GLY A 97 -5.48 -4.16 8.68
N LEU A 98 -5.03 -3.17 9.45
CA LEU A 98 -3.93 -2.31 9.03
C LEU A 98 -2.60 -3.07 9.15
N PRO A 99 -1.68 -2.91 8.18
CA PRO A 99 -0.38 -3.56 8.23
C PRO A 99 0.40 -3.08 9.45
N SER A 100 1.09 -4.00 10.12
CA SER A 100 1.98 -3.64 11.22
C SER A 100 3.12 -2.75 10.72
N LYS A 101 3.65 -1.88 11.60
CA LYS A 101 4.83 -1.05 11.29
C LYS A 101 6.15 -1.85 11.39
N ALA A 102 6.10 -3.15 11.21
CA ALA A 102 7.29 -3.99 11.21
C ALA A 102 8.27 -3.56 10.10
N THR A 103 9.54 -3.71 10.36
CA THR A 103 10.59 -3.45 9.36
C THR A 103 10.43 -4.46 8.21
N ALA A 104 10.02 -3.98 7.05
CA ALA A 104 9.95 -4.79 5.83
C ALA A 104 11.20 -4.58 4.98
N PRO A 105 11.61 -5.57 4.17
CA PRO A 105 12.67 -5.38 3.20
C PRO A 105 12.23 -4.42 2.08
N ASP A 106 13.19 -3.81 1.37
CA ASP A 106 12.88 -3.02 0.18
C ASP A 106 12.18 -3.88 -0.89
N VAL A 107 12.63 -5.12 -1.04
CA VAL A 107 12.12 -6.10 -2.00
C VAL A 107 11.60 -7.32 -1.24
N PHE A 108 10.31 -7.59 -1.32
CA PHE A 108 9.73 -8.80 -0.75
C PHE A 108 9.51 -9.85 -1.84
N VAL A 109 9.92 -11.10 -1.59
CA VAL A 109 9.88 -12.17 -2.58
C VAL A 109 8.81 -13.19 -2.23
N LEU A 110 7.87 -13.35 -3.14
CA LEU A 110 6.79 -14.34 -3.12
C LEU A 110 7.16 -15.49 -4.05
N MET A 111 7.41 -16.67 -3.51
CA MET A 111 7.74 -17.84 -4.30
C MET A 111 7.46 -19.12 -3.52
N SER A 112 7.30 -20.23 -4.23
CA SER A 112 7.16 -21.54 -3.62
C SER A 112 8.37 -21.87 -2.75
N PHE A 113 8.13 -22.57 -1.62
CA PHE A 113 9.19 -23.08 -0.74
C PHE A 113 9.82 -24.38 -1.26
N GLU A 114 9.52 -24.77 -2.50
CA GLU A 114 10.16 -25.92 -3.14
C GLU A 114 11.70 -25.78 -3.12
N PRO A 115 12.42 -26.79 -2.64
CA PRO A 115 13.89 -26.74 -2.53
C PRO A 115 14.59 -26.40 -3.85
N SER A 116 14.03 -26.81 -4.97
CA SER A 116 14.55 -26.53 -6.32
C SER A 116 14.56 -25.05 -6.69
N LEU A 117 13.71 -24.24 -6.07
CA LEU A 117 13.62 -22.79 -6.31
C LEU A 117 14.46 -21.97 -5.33
N ARG A 118 14.92 -22.58 -4.22
CA ARG A 118 15.72 -21.88 -3.22
C ARG A 118 17.00 -21.23 -3.80
N PRO A 119 17.77 -21.91 -4.69
CA PRO A 119 18.96 -21.32 -5.30
C PRO A 119 18.65 -20.10 -6.18
N VAL A 120 17.48 -20.05 -6.82
CA VAL A 120 17.08 -18.85 -7.60
C VAL A 120 17.01 -17.62 -6.69
N TYR A 121 16.50 -17.80 -5.48
CA TYR A 121 16.44 -16.74 -4.49
C TYR A 121 17.82 -16.40 -3.92
N ASP A 122 18.53 -17.41 -3.39
CA ASP A 122 19.76 -17.19 -2.63
C ASP A 122 20.91 -16.70 -3.52
N ASP A 123 21.08 -17.29 -4.72
CA ASP A 123 22.24 -17.05 -5.57
C ASP A 123 22.02 -15.92 -6.58
N HIS A 124 20.75 -15.65 -6.95
CA HIS A 124 20.44 -14.72 -8.04
C HIS A 124 19.63 -13.51 -7.60
N ILE A 125 18.47 -13.68 -6.93
CA ILE A 125 17.63 -12.55 -6.53
C ILE A 125 18.36 -11.71 -5.46
N LYS A 126 18.93 -12.36 -4.44
CA LYS A 126 19.74 -11.68 -3.40
C LYS A 126 20.93 -10.94 -3.99
N LYS A 127 21.61 -11.55 -4.96
CA LYS A 127 22.74 -10.92 -5.67
C LYS A 127 22.32 -9.65 -6.38
N VAL A 128 21.23 -9.69 -7.15
CA VAL A 128 20.70 -8.51 -7.86
C VAL A 128 20.27 -7.41 -6.91
N ALA A 129 19.57 -7.77 -5.84
CA ALA A 129 19.17 -6.80 -4.82
C ALA A 129 20.38 -6.13 -4.16
N GLY A 130 21.42 -6.91 -3.81
CA GLY A 130 22.68 -6.41 -3.26
C GLY A 130 23.42 -5.46 -4.21
N GLN A 131 23.47 -5.76 -5.51
CA GLN A 131 24.04 -4.86 -6.52
C GLN A 131 23.31 -3.52 -6.63
N LEU A 132 22.02 -3.50 -6.30
CA LEU A 132 21.18 -2.30 -6.30
C LEU A 132 21.10 -1.61 -4.91
N ASN A 133 21.84 -2.10 -3.92
CA ASN A 133 21.80 -1.63 -2.53
C ASN A 133 20.39 -1.71 -1.92
N LEU A 134 19.64 -2.77 -2.22
CA LEU A 134 18.30 -3.02 -1.71
C LEU A 134 18.34 -4.19 -0.72
N SER A 135 17.65 -4.04 0.39
CA SER A 135 17.34 -5.17 1.27
C SER A 135 16.30 -6.07 0.61
N VAL A 136 16.48 -7.38 0.73
CA VAL A 136 15.56 -8.38 0.15
C VAL A 136 15.25 -9.44 1.19
N GLY A 137 14.02 -9.93 1.15
CA GLY A 137 13.60 -11.01 2.04
C GLY A 137 12.43 -11.80 1.50
N ARG A 138 12.34 -13.02 1.95
CA ARG A 138 11.27 -13.98 1.69
C ARG A 138 10.62 -14.37 3.02
N ALA A 139 9.38 -14.84 3.02
CA ALA A 139 8.64 -15.14 4.24
C ALA A 139 9.41 -16.06 5.22
N ASP A 140 10.10 -17.08 4.71
CA ASP A 140 10.87 -18.02 5.53
C ASP A 140 12.22 -17.47 6.05
N ASP A 141 12.65 -16.31 5.62
CA ASP A 141 13.82 -15.65 6.20
C ASP A 141 13.47 -14.87 7.49
N PHE A 142 12.19 -14.47 7.66
CA PHE A 142 11.75 -13.62 8.77
C PHE A 142 10.85 -14.34 9.77
N PHE A 143 10.14 -15.37 9.31
CA PHE A 143 9.08 -16.02 10.09
C PHE A 143 9.42 -17.48 10.32
N THR A 144 9.34 -17.92 11.58
CA THR A 144 9.44 -19.34 11.91
C THR A 144 8.24 -20.08 11.36
N ALA A 145 8.43 -21.28 10.84
CA ALA A 145 7.55 -22.33 10.29
C ALA A 145 6.06 -22.05 9.96
N HIS A 146 5.46 -20.98 10.46
CA HIS A 146 4.08 -20.55 10.22
C HIS A 146 4.05 -19.03 10.07
N ALA A 147 4.47 -18.52 8.90
CA ALA A 147 4.20 -17.12 8.57
C ALA A 147 2.68 -16.90 8.64
N VAL A 148 2.24 -16.13 9.61
CA VAL A 148 0.85 -15.73 9.71
C VAL A 148 0.58 -14.82 8.52
N ILE A 149 -0.56 -14.97 7.88
CA ILE A 149 -0.95 -14.18 6.69
C ILE A 149 -0.84 -12.66 6.95
N ASP A 150 -0.99 -12.23 8.20
CA ASP A 150 -0.86 -10.83 8.63
C ASP A 150 0.57 -10.31 8.47
N ASP A 151 1.58 -11.17 8.67
CA ASP A 151 3.00 -10.82 8.50
C ASP A 151 3.34 -10.68 7.02
N ILE A 152 2.84 -11.61 6.18
CA ILE A 152 2.98 -11.54 4.73
C ILE A 152 2.28 -10.28 4.20
N TRP A 153 1.06 -10.02 4.66
CA TRP A 153 0.33 -8.80 4.33
C TRP A 153 1.14 -7.55 4.68
N SER A 154 1.70 -7.48 5.88
CA SER A 154 2.50 -6.36 6.34
C SER A 154 3.78 -6.20 5.52
N ALA A 155 4.46 -7.31 5.16
CA ALA A 155 5.66 -7.28 4.32
C ALA A 155 5.34 -6.83 2.90
N VAL A 156 4.27 -7.34 2.28
CA VAL A 156 3.80 -6.90 0.95
C VAL A 156 3.48 -5.40 0.98
N TYR A 157 2.75 -4.94 2.00
CA TYR A 157 2.33 -3.55 2.08
C TYR A 157 3.51 -2.58 2.28
N ASN A 158 4.45 -2.91 3.18
CA ASN A 158 5.53 -2.01 3.57
C ASN A 158 6.76 -2.08 2.64
N SER A 159 6.95 -3.15 1.85
CA SER A 159 8.04 -3.23 0.88
C SER A 159 7.91 -2.17 -0.23
N ARG A 160 9.00 -1.84 -0.91
CA ARG A 160 9.00 -0.91 -2.06
C ARG A 160 8.49 -1.57 -3.33
N LEU A 161 8.80 -2.85 -3.51
CA LEU A 161 8.30 -3.68 -4.60
C LEU A 161 8.27 -5.15 -4.19
N VAL A 162 7.55 -5.95 -4.95
CA VAL A 162 7.44 -7.39 -4.80
C VAL A 162 8.03 -8.08 -6.04
N ILE A 163 8.79 -9.17 -5.83
CA ILE A 163 9.12 -10.13 -6.88
C ILE A 163 8.27 -11.37 -6.64
N ALA A 164 7.54 -11.84 -7.64
CA ALA A 164 6.68 -13.01 -7.50
C ALA A 164 7.03 -14.08 -8.55
N ASP A 165 7.51 -15.24 -8.09
CA ASP A 165 7.82 -16.36 -8.96
C ASP A 165 6.63 -17.29 -9.13
N CYS A 166 6.12 -17.37 -10.36
CA CYS A 166 4.94 -18.15 -10.73
C CYS A 166 5.25 -19.63 -11.02
N THR A 167 6.54 -20.03 -10.98
CA THR A 167 6.94 -21.40 -11.30
C THR A 167 6.21 -22.42 -10.41
N GLY A 168 5.66 -23.45 -11.03
CA GLY A 168 4.95 -24.52 -10.34
C GLY A 168 3.52 -24.16 -9.91
N ARG A 169 3.03 -22.97 -10.25
CA ARG A 169 1.62 -22.54 -10.02
C ARG A 169 1.18 -22.60 -8.57
N ASN A 170 2.06 -22.19 -7.64
CA ASN A 170 1.72 -22.18 -6.22
C ASN A 170 0.55 -21.23 -5.94
N ALA A 171 -0.56 -21.77 -5.42
CA ALA A 171 -1.79 -21.03 -5.19
C ALA A 171 -1.61 -19.86 -4.20
N ASN A 172 -0.75 -20.01 -3.18
CA ASN A 172 -0.49 -18.94 -2.20
C ASN A 172 0.20 -17.75 -2.86
N VAL A 173 1.17 -18.00 -3.76
CA VAL A 173 1.86 -16.93 -4.51
C VAL A 173 0.85 -16.12 -5.32
N PHE A 174 -0.12 -16.76 -5.99
CA PHE A 174 -1.14 -16.02 -6.73
C PHE A 174 -2.11 -15.23 -5.86
N TYR A 175 -2.46 -15.76 -4.70
CA TYR A 175 -3.25 -15.04 -3.71
C TYR A 175 -2.51 -13.76 -3.23
N GLU A 176 -1.23 -13.89 -2.94
CA GLU A 176 -0.36 -12.80 -2.50
C GLU A 176 -0.11 -11.76 -3.61
N ILE A 177 0.02 -12.19 -4.88
CA ILE A 177 0.04 -11.29 -6.05
C ILE A 177 -1.24 -10.47 -6.12
N GLY A 178 -2.39 -11.10 -5.92
CA GLY A 178 -3.70 -10.41 -5.90
C GLY A 178 -3.76 -9.34 -4.80
N MET A 179 -3.28 -9.67 -3.59
CA MET A 179 -3.18 -8.69 -2.50
C MET A 179 -2.26 -7.51 -2.88
N ALA A 180 -1.08 -7.79 -3.43
CA ALA A 180 -0.13 -6.77 -3.84
C ALA A 180 -0.72 -5.84 -4.91
N HIS A 181 -1.38 -6.39 -5.93
CA HIS A 181 -2.03 -5.60 -6.98
C HIS A 181 -3.16 -4.73 -6.45
N THR A 182 -3.97 -5.24 -5.52
CA THR A 182 -5.10 -4.51 -4.92
C THR A 182 -4.65 -3.24 -4.20
N VAL A 183 -3.48 -3.27 -3.58
CA VAL A 183 -2.92 -2.08 -2.89
C VAL A 183 -1.97 -1.26 -3.76
N GLY A 184 -1.94 -1.53 -5.06
CA GLY A 184 -1.10 -0.80 -6.02
C GLY A 184 0.40 -1.05 -5.84
N LYS A 185 0.80 -2.17 -5.22
CA LYS A 185 2.21 -2.53 -5.06
C LYS A 185 2.80 -2.94 -6.42
N PRO A 186 3.94 -2.39 -6.83
CA PRO A 186 4.65 -2.87 -8.01
C PRO A 186 5.06 -4.34 -7.84
N VAL A 187 4.71 -5.20 -8.79
CA VAL A 187 5.06 -6.62 -8.79
C VAL A 187 5.87 -6.96 -10.04
N VAL A 188 7.04 -7.57 -9.86
CA VAL A 188 7.83 -8.16 -10.95
C VAL A 188 7.53 -9.65 -10.99
N LEU A 189 6.80 -10.09 -12.00
CA LEU A 189 6.51 -11.51 -12.20
C LEU A 189 7.70 -12.22 -12.83
N THR A 190 8.04 -13.39 -12.33
CA THR A 190 9.08 -14.29 -12.89
C THR A 190 8.52 -15.70 -13.06
N THR A 191 9.05 -16.48 -13.99
CA THR A 191 8.67 -17.90 -14.16
C THR A 191 9.69 -18.68 -14.97
N GLN A 192 9.83 -19.97 -14.68
CA GLN A 192 10.58 -20.92 -15.53
C GLN A 192 9.72 -21.51 -16.63
N ASN A 193 8.39 -21.44 -16.52
CA ASN A 193 7.47 -21.97 -17.50
C ASN A 193 6.34 -20.98 -17.77
N GLU A 194 6.22 -20.51 -18.99
CA GLU A 194 5.18 -19.54 -19.39
C GLU A 194 3.76 -20.06 -19.17
N ALA A 195 3.55 -21.39 -19.22
CA ALA A 195 2.26 -22.01 -18.96
C ALA A 195 1.83 -21.87 -17.49
N ASP A 196 2.76 -21.59 -16.57
CA ASP A 196 2.45 -21.38 -15.15
C ASP A 196 1.85 -20.01 -14.87
N VAL A 197 2.00 -19.05 -15.80
CA VAL A 197 1.37 -17.73 -15.65
C VAL A 197 -0.10 -17.82 -16.02
N PRO A 198 -1.04 -17.53 -15.09
CA PRO A 198 -2.47 -17.51 -15.37
C PRO A 198 -2.84 -16.54 -16.49
N PHE A 199 -3.91 -16.85 -17.20
CA PHE A 199 -4.40 -16.04 -18.33
C PHE A 199 -4.54 -14.55 -17.97
N ASP A 200 -5.13 -14.25 -16.82
CA ASP A 200 -5.38 -12.88 -16.38
C ASP A 200 -4.10 -12.09 -16.10
N LEU A 201 -2.99 -12.77 -15.77
CA LEU A 201 -1.69 -12.14 -15.52
C LEU A 201 -0.81 -12.05 -16.78
N ARG A 202 -1.17 -12.68 -17.89
CA ARG A 202 -0.39 -12.66 -19.14
C ARG A 202 -0.31 -11.28 -19.79
N SER A 203 -1.24 -10.40 -19.49
CA SER A 203 -1.20 -8.99 -19.93
C SER A 203 -0.11 -8.18 -19.19
N ILE A 204 0.34 -8.66 -18.04
CA ILE A 204 1.41 -8.07 -17.26
C ILE A 204 2.75 -8.63 -17.75
N ARG A 205 3.73 -7.76 -17.96
CA ARG A 205 5.05 -8.22 -18.36
C ARG A 205 5.69 -9.08 -17.27
N TYR A 206 6.23 -10.23 -17.66
CA TYR A 206 6.96 -11.13 -16.77
C TYR A 206 8.35 -11.47 -17.34
N ILE A 207 9.23 -11.94 -16.47
CA ILE A 207 10.57 -12.39 -16.82
C ILE A 207 10.56 -13.93 -16.87
N HIS A 208 10.53 -14.48 -18.08
CA HIS A 208 10.77 -15.89 -18.28
C HIS A 208 12.28 -16.17 -18.17
N TYR A 209 12.65 -17.22 -17.45
CA TYR A 209 14.04 -17.63 -17.25
C TYR A 209 14.21 -19.15 -17.30
N ASN A 210 15.38 -19.58 -17.75
CA ASN A 210 15.81 -20.98 -17.69
C ASN A 210 16.86 -21.12 -16.60
N TYR A 211 16.74 -22.13 -15.75
CA TYR A 211 17.72 -22.39 -14.69
C TYR A 211 18.97 -23.08 -15.28
N THR A 212 19.72 -22.34 -16.05
CA THR A 212 21.02 -22.70 -16.65
C THR A 212 21.97 -21.53 -16.49
N PRO A 213 23.32 -21.73 -16.45
CA PRO A 213 24.24 -20.62 -16.24
C PRO A 213 24.00 -19.41 -17.17
N PRO A 214 23.87 -19.55 -18.50
CA PRO A 214 23.58 -18.42 -19.36
C PRO A 214 22.15 -17.87 -19.21
N GLY A 215 21.20 -18.72 -18.82
CA GLY A 215 19.81 -18.30 -18.55
C GLY A 215 19.72 -17.44 -17.31
N MET A 216 20.43 -17.81 -16.25
CA MET A 216 20.44 -17.05 -15.00
C MET A 216 21.19 -15.73 -15.12
N GLN A 217 22.25 -15.65 -15.92
CA GLN A 217 22.89 -14.36 -16.22
C GLN A 217 21.90 -13.39 -16.88
N LYS A 218 21.16 -13.83 -17.89
CA LYS A 218 20.13 -13.03 -18.55
C LYS A 218 18.99 -12.65 -17.60
N PHE A 219 18.64 -13.56 -16.69
CA PHE A 219 17.64 -13.29 -15.65
C PHE A 219 18.08 -12.15 -14.74
N GLU A 220 19.31 -12.21 -14.21
CA GLU A 220 19.88 -11.17 -13.35
C GLU A 220 19.90 -9.81 -14.03
N GLU A 221 20.37 -9.73 -15.28
CA GLU A 221 20.40 -8.48 -16.07
C GLU A 221 18.99 -7.89 -16.27
N ARG A 222 18.02 -8.73 -16.65
CA ARG A 222 16.64 -8.30 -16.86
C ARG A 222 15.98 -7.87 -15.56
N LEU A 223 16.22 -8.61 -14.47
CA LEU A 223 15.68 -8.32 -13.16
C LEU A 223 16.21 -6.98 -12.65
N ALA A 224 17.53 -6.76 -12.70
CA ALA A 224 18.18 -5.52 -12.30
C ALA A 224 17.62 -4.31 -13.07
N LYS A 225 17.50 -4.43 -14.40
CA LYS A 225 16.94 -3.38 -15.25
C LYS A 225 15.47 -3.08 -14.90
N THR A 226 14.68 -4.11 -14.64
CA THR A 226 13.26 -3.97 -14.30
C THR A 226 13.07 -3.28 -12.94
N ILE A 227 13.82 -3.73 -11.93
CA ILE A 227 13.77 -3.13 -10.58
C ILE A 227 14.18 -1.65 -10.65
N SER A 228 15.31 -1.34 -11.30
CA SER A 228 15.80 0.04 -11.45
C SER A 228 14.79 0.93 -12.17
N GLY A 229 14.14 0.41 -13.22
CA GLY A 229 13.10 1.14 -13.94
C GLY A 229 11.87 1.45 -13.08
N ILE A 230 11.42 0.49 -12.28
CA ILE A 230 10.28 0.67 -11.36
C ILE A 230 10.61 1.70 -10.29
N LEU A 231 11.76 1.54 -9.61
CA LEU A 231 12.13 2.42 -8.50
C LEU A 231 12.49 3.83 -8.97
N GLY A 232 13.08 3.97 -10.17
CA GLY A 232 13.33 5.27 -10.80
C GLY A 232 12.04 6.00 -11.17
N ALA A 233 11.02 5.27 -11.67
CA ALA A 233 9.71 5.83 -11.99
C ALA A 233 8.91 6.24 -10.72
N VAL A 234 9.04 5.49 -9.63
CA VAL A 234 8.40 5.83 -8.34
C VAL A 234 9.02 7.07 -7.71
N GLY A 235 10.37 7.25 -7.85
CA GLY A 235 11.08 8.45 -7.37
C GLY A 235 10.85 9.69 -8.22
N ALA A 236 10.38 9.54 -9.46
CA ALA A 236 10.15 10.63 -10.41
C ALA A 236 8.68 11.13 -10.43
N ARG A 237 7.80 10.65 -9.55
CA ARG A 237 6.46 11.24 -9.42
C ARG A 237 6.63 12.66 -8.90
N PRO A 238 6.16 13.69 -9.63
CA PRO A 238 6.27 15.07 -9.18
C PRO A 238 5.56 15.23 -7.84
N SER A 239 6.27 15.88 -6.91
CA SER A 239 5.79 16.33 -5.60
C SER A 239 4.56 17.24 -5.71
#